data_646c384576b0cb063a40f5ac7376553a
#
_entry.id   646c384576b0cb063a40f5ac7376553a
#
_cell.length_a   1.000
_cell.length_b   1.000
_cell.length_c   1.000
_cell.angle_alpha   90.00
_cell.angle_beta   90.00
_cell.angle_gamma   90.00
#
_symmetry.space_group_name_H-M   'P 1'
#
loop_
_entity.id
_entity.type
_entity.pdbx_description
1 polymer ?
#
loop_
_entity_poly.entity_id
_entity_poly.type
_entity_poly.pdbx_seq_one_letter_code
_entity_poly.pdbx_strand_id
1 'polypeptide(L)'
;MDEFEKRWERMREQLLAQAAGEEPARVTSTRTLFGIPSTVEQTMERFAGEIEEERAARVASRRREREELMENHPVLDVADVVALEQRIADDGTPLSTLMERAGAAVAEAVCNHADEGSNVTILAGTGNNGGDGWVAARLLAESGRNVTLACPVAAADLTAEPARSAALEAMEYVEAHTEADEDEDAGSEGAADADEAAAEDEAADAGSDEDEAAAEDETAGSLKVLVAPTEAQVARAIGGAKVVVDALVGTGFESRMLRDPIDSWVRTLSGVRGMTTTGSGPHVVACDVPSGVNAQTGTAARRYVKADETIAMLVLKPGLLTGIGARAAGEVTVAELCDVGKYL
;
A
#
# COMPACT_ATOMS: atom_id res chain seq x y z
N MET A 1 -12.35 -10.22 -6.46
CA MET A 1 -12.32 -10.97 -7.73
C MET A 1 -12.52 -9.96 -8.85
N ASP A 2 -11.47 -9.70 -9.64
CA ASP A 2 -11.47 -8.79 -10.79
C ASP A 2 -12.55 -9.25 -11.79
N GLU A 3 -13.13 -8.32 -12.56
CA GLU A 3 -14.08 -8.60 -13.65
C GLU A 3 -13.48 -9.61 -14.66
N PHE A 4 -12.15 -9.61 -14.83
CA PHE A 4 -11.41 -10.57 -15.64
C PHE A 4 -11.48 -11.99 -15.05
N GLU A 5 -11.27 -12.16 -13.74
CA GLU A 5 -11.38 -13.48 -13.09
C GLU A 5 -12.79 -14.04 -13.13
N LYS A 6 -13.80 -13.20 -12.86
CA LYS A 6 -15.21 -13.58 -12.97
C LYS A 6 -15.57 -13.99 -14.40
N ARG A 7 -14.95 -13.34 -15.38
CA ARG A 7 -15.16 -13.63 -16.80
C ARG A 7 -14.44 -14.91 -17.22
N TRP A 8 -13.21 -15.12 -16.70
CA TRP A 8 -12.44 -16.35 -16.90
C TRP A 8 -13.16 -17.57 -16.29
N GLU A 9 -13.71 -17.45 -15.07
CA GLU A 9 -14.48 -18.53 -14.46
C GLU A 9 -15.75 -18.84 -15.25
N ARG A 10 -16.51 -17.82 -15.68
CA ARG A 10 -17.69 -18.04 -16.55
C ARG A 10 -17.32 -18.71 -17.87
N MET A 11 -16.22 -18.32 -18.48
CA MET A 11 -15.71 -18.96 -19.70
C MET A 11 -15.34 -20.41 -19.45
N ARG A 12 -14.62 -20.68 -18.36
CA ARG A 12 -14.20 -22.03 -17.96
C ARG A 12 -15.42 -22.94 -17.71
N GLU A 13 -16.43 -22.44 -17.02
CA GLU A 13 -17.68 -23.16 -16.77
C GLU A 13 -18.45 -23.43 -18.08
N GLN A 14 -18.51 -22.45 -19.01
CA GLN A 14 -19.14 -22.64 -20.30
C GLN A 14 -18.40 -23.67 -21.15
N LEU A 15 -17.07 -23.65 -21.19
CA LEU A 15 -16.28 -24.65 -21.92
C LEU A 15 -16.43 -26.04 -21.31
N LEU A 16 -16.49 -26.16 -20.00
CA LEU A 16 -16.71 -27.45 -19.30
C LEU A 16 -18.16 -27.96 -19.54
N ALA A 17 -19.17 -27.08 -19.53
CA ALA A 17 -20.55 -27.43 -19.80
C ALA A 17 -20.73 -27.86 -21.26
N GLN A 18 -20.07 -27.20 -22.21
CA GLN A 18 -20.06 -27.62 -23.62
C GLN A 18 -19.38 -28.97 -23.82
N ALA A 19 -18.26 -29.21 -23.11
CA ALA A 19 -17.56 -30.50 -23.18
C ALA A 19 -18.32 -31.65 -22.52
N ALA A 20 -19.18 -31.37 -21.54
CA ALA A 20 -20.00 -32.37 -20.82
C ALA A 20 -21.35 -32.64 -21.48
N GLY A 21 -21.83 -31.75 -22.36
CA GLY A 21 -23.15 -31.83 -23.00
C GLY A 21 -23.19 -32.35 -24.46
N GLU A 22 -22.05 -32.63 -25.06
CA GLU A 22 -22.00 -33.15 -26.42
C GLU A 22 -22.23 -34.68 -26.46
N GLU A 23 -23.46 -35.10 -26.73
CA GLU A 23 -23.64 -36.35 -27.49
C GLU A 23 -22.81 -36.23 -28.78
N PRO A 24 -22.12 -37.32 -29.24
CA PRO A 24 -21.26 -37.23 -30.40
C PRO A 24 -22.11 -36.94 -31.63
N ALA A 25 -22.24 -35.67 -31.99
CA ALA A 25 -22.78 -35.24 -33.25
C ALA A 25 -21.95 -35.87 -34.37
N ARG A 26 -22.61 -36.55 -35.32
CA ARG A 26 -21.99 -37.15 -36.50
C ARG A 26 -21.06 -36.10 -37.15
N VAL A 27 -19.77 -36.32 -37.00
CA VAL A 27 -18.72 -35.49 -37.56
C VAL A 27 -18.75 -35.58 -39.07
N THR A 28 -19.31 -34.57 -39.72
CA THR A 28 -18.99 -34.27 -41.11
C THR A 28 -17.72 -33.46 -41.15
N SER A 29 -16.70 -34.09 -41.65
CA SER A 29 -15.31 -33.61 -41.83
C SER A 29 -15.10 -32.11 -41.86
N THR A 30 -14.54 -31.56 -40.76
CA THR A 30 -13.77 -30.34 -40.81
C THR A 30 -12.52 -30.53 -39.97
N ARG A 31 -11.36 -30.14 -40.49
CA ARG A 31 -10.04 -30.31 -39.94
C ARG A 31 -9.98 -29.83 -38.47
N THR A 32 -9.79 -30.77 -37.58
CA THR A 32 -9.41 -30.50 -36.21
C THR A 32 -7.92 -30.24 -36.16
N LEU A 33 -7.51 -29.00 -35.85
CA LEU A 33 -6.17 -28.73 -35.36
C LEU A 33 -6.14 -29.16 -33.90
N PHE A 34 -5.30 -30.13 -33.54
CA PHE A 34 -5.16 -30.69 -32.19
C PHE A 34 -6.38 -31.38 -31.55
N GLY A 35 -7.40 -31.84 -32.35
CA GLY A 35 -8.53 -32.57 -31.81
C GLY A 35 -9.56 -31.73 -31.02
N ILE A 36 -9.50 -30.39 -31.09
CA ILE A 36 -10.45 -29.47 -30.45
C ILE A 36 -11.63 -29.27 -31.35
N PRO A 37 -12.89 -29.41 -30.87
CA PRO A 37 -14.07 -29.14 -31.68
C PRO A 37 -14.09 -27.71 -32.23
N SER A 38 -14.55 -27.50 -33.48
CA SER A 38 -14.60 -26.18 -34.15
C SER A 38 -15.42 -25.12 -33.38
N THR A 39 -16.42 -25.53 -32.63
CA THR A 39 -17.21 -24.65 -31.75
C THR A 39 -16.41 -24.14 -30.54
N VAL A 40 -15.52 -24.96 -30.00
CA VAL A 40 -14.61 -24.56 -28.91
C VAL A 40 -13.56 -23.61 -29.44
N GLU A 41 -13.01 -23.86 -30.62
CA GLU A 41 -12.02 -22.99 -31.28
C GLU A 41 -12.61 -21.60 -31.57
N GLN A 42 -13.81 -21.51 -32.14
CA GLN A 42 -14.51 -20.24 -32.37
C GLN A 42 -14.84 -19.50 -31.06
N THR A 43 -15.18 -20.25 -30.01
CA THR A 43 -15.43 -19.65 -28.69
C THR A 43 -14.14 -19.08 -28.09
N MET A 44 -13.03 -19.83 -28.21
CA MET A 44 -11.72 -19.36 -27.72
C MET A 44 -11.21 -18.13 -28.51
N GLU A 45 -11.39 -18.11 -29.85
CA GLU A 45 -11.05 -16.95 -30.69
C GLU A 45 -11.85 -15.70 -30.30
N ARG A 46 -13.15 -15.85 -30.05
CA ARG A 46 -13.99 -14.74 -29.59
C ARG A 46 -13.54 -14.22 -28.26
N PHE A 47 -13.28 -15.08 -27.25
CA PHE A 47 -12.79 -14.67 -25.95
C PHE A 47 -11.40 -14.06 -26.03
N ALA A 48 -10.52 -14.57 -26.88
CA ALA A 48 -9.22 -13.97 -27.11
C ALA A 48 -9.35 -12.54 -27.68
N GLY A 49 -10.28 -12.32 -28.62
CA GLY A 49 -10.60 -10.99 -29.14
C GLY A 49 -11.13 -10.04 -28.08
N GLU A 50 -12.08 -10.51 -27.26
CA GLU A 50 -12.66 -9.71 -26.17
C GLU A 50 -11.60 -9.35 -25.11
N ILE A 51 -10.70 -10.27 -24.78
CA ILE A 51 -9.56 -10.01 -23.87
C ILE A 51 -8.61 -8.96 -24.47
N GLU A 52 -8.32 -9.05 -25.76
CA GLU A 52 -7.45 -8.10 -26.47
C GLU A 52 -8.07 -6.69 -26.51
N GLU A 53 -9.38 -6.59 -26.79
CA GLU A 53 -10.13 -5.34 -26.78
C GLU A 53 -10.14 -4.71 -25.38
N GLU A 54 -10.39 -5.50 -24.34
CA GLU A 54 -10.37 -5.02 -22.96
C GLU A 54 -8.98 -4.55 -22.53
N ARG A 55 -7.94 -5.29 -22.94
CA ARG A 55 -6.54 -4.91 -22.71
C ARG A 55 -6.19 -3.60 -23.44
N ALA A 56 -6.61 -3.45 -24.69
CA ALA A 56 -6.43 -2.24 -25.46
C ALA A 56 -7.18 -1.05 -24.83
N ALA A 57 -8.40 -1.25 -24.36
CA ALA A 57 -9.19 -0.23 -23.66
C ALA A 57 -8.52 0.22 -22.36
N ARG A 58 -8.00 -0.72 -21.55
CA ARG A 58 -7.23 -0.39 -20.33
C ARG A 58 -5.95 0.39 -20.64
N VAL A 59 -5.24 0.02 -21.71
CA VAL A 59 -4.04 0.75 -22.13
C VAL A 59 -4.38 2.17 -22.56
N ALA A 60 -5.48 2.34 -23.32
CA ALA A 60 -5.96 3.64 -23.76
C ALA A 60 -6.45 4.52 -22.59
N SER A 61 -7.14 3.94 -21.59
CA SER A 61 -7.54 4.66 -20.37
C SER A 61 -6.34 5.17 -19.61
N ARG A 62 -5.38 4.30 -19.29
CA ARG A 62 -4.16 4.69 -18.58
C ARG A 62 -3.32 5.72 -19.33
N ARG A 63 -3.38 5.74 -20.66
CA ARG A 63 -2.71 6.76 -21.45
C ARG A 63 -3.37 8.12 -21.27
N ARG A 64 -4.71 8.19 -21.31
CA ARG A 64 -5.46 9.44 -21.10
C ARG A 64 -5.26 9.97 -19.68
N GLU A 65 -5.34 9.11 -18.68
CA GLU A 65 -5.08 9.47 -17.28
C GLU A 65 -3.69 10.12 -17.10
N ARG A 66 -2.67 9.59 -17.80
CA ARG A 66 -1.33 10.18 -17.78
C ARG A 66 -1.21 11.49 -18.54
N GLU A 67 -1.89 11.60 -19.68
CA GLU A 67 -1.94 12.85 -20.46
C GLU A 67 -2.59 13.95 -19.60
N GLU A 68 -3.70 13.68 -18.94
CA GLU A 68 -4.38 14.58 -18.00
C GLU A 68 -3.49 14.91 -16.79
N LEU A 69 -2.80 13.93 -16.24
CA LEU A 69 -1.88 14.12 -15.12
C LEU A 69 -0.72 15.08 -15.49
N MET A 70 -0.15 14.94 -16.70
CA MET A 70 0.90 15.83 -17.21
C MET A 70 0.39 17.22 -17.57
N GLU A 71 -0.89 17.39 -17.90
CA GLU A 71 -1.49 18.70 -18.11
C GLU A 71 -1.65 19.49 -16.81
N ASN A 72 -1.89 18.78 -15.70
CA ASN A 72 -2.18 19.38 -14.39
C ASN A 72 -0.93 19.52 -13.51
N HIS A 73 0.11 18.71 -13.73
CA HIS A 73 1.28 18.67 -12.85
C HIS A 73 2.58 18.76 -13.66
N PRO A 74 3.58 19.52 -13.19
CA PRO A 74 4.88 19.61 -13.84
C PRO A 74 5.63 18.27 -13.77
N VAL A 75 6.38 18.00 -14.84
CA VAL A 75 7.29 16.84 -14.91
C VAL A 75 8.71 17.37 -14.85
N LEU A 76 9.48 16.96 -13.84
CA LEU A 76 10.86 17.39 -13.66
C LEU A 76 11.83 16.21 -13.67
N ASP A 77 13.01 16.43 -14.22
CA ASP A 77 14.13 15.51 -14.09
C ASP A 77 14.51 15.36 -12.60
N VAL A 78 15.00 14.18 -12.21
CA VAL A 78 15.32 13.88 -10.80
C VAL A 78 16.30 14.89 -10.20
N ALA A 79 17.28 15.35 -10.98
CA ALA A 79 18.21 16.38 -10.53
C ALA A 79 17.53 17.73 -10.27
N ASP A 80 16.53 18.07 -11.05
CA ASP A 80 15.75 19.30 -10.87
C ASP A 80 14.79 19.19 -9.68
N VAL A 81 14.29 18.00 -9.38
CA VAL A 81 13.49 17.74 -8.15
C VAL A 81 14.34 18.01 -6.91
N VAL A 82 15.57 17.47 -6.85
CA VAL A 82 16.51 17.71 -5.72
C VAL A 82 16.83 19.20 -5.59
N ALA A 83 17.07 19.88 -6.71
CA ALA A 83 17.30 21.33 -6.70
C ALA A 83 16.06 22.13 -6.28
N LEU A 84 14.87 21.66 -6.61
CA LEU A 84 13.60 22.25 -6.18
C LEU A 84 13.43 22.13 -4.67
N GLU A 85 13.62 20.95 -4.09
CA GLU A 85 13.57 20.71 -2.64
C GLU A 85 14.52 21.63 -1.88
N GLN A 86 15.74 21.80 -2.39
CA GLN A 86 16.71 22.71 -1.79
C GLN A 86 16.26 24.18 -1.86
N ARG A 87 15.72 24.64 -3.01
CA ARG A 87 15.18 25.99 -3.12
C ARG A 87 14.01 26.26 -2.19
N ILE A 88 13.14 25.28 -2.00
CA ILE A 88 12.01 25.34 -1.06
C ILE A 88 12.55 25.46 0.38
N ALA A 89 13.60 24.69 0.71
CA ALA A 89 14.22 24.73 2.03
C ALA A 89 14.91 26.09 2.28
N ASP A 90 15.62 26.60 1.30
CA ASP A 90 16.30 27.91 1.38
C ASP A 90 15.30 29.09 1.50
N ASP A 91 14.08 28.93 0.95
CA ASP A 91 12.97 29.91 1.05
C ASP A 91 12.19 29.80 2.38
N GLY A 92 12.62 28.93 3.29
CA GLY A 92 12.13 28.85 4.67
C GLY A 92 11.13 27.73 4.96
N THR A 93 10.94 26.77 4.04
CA THR A 93 10.19 25.53 4.32
C THR A 93 11.18 24.37 4.55
N PRO A 94 11.46 23.98 5.79
CA PRO A 94 12.43 22.93 6.09
C PRO A 94 12.10 21.59 5.40
N LEU A 95 13.13 20.80 5.07
CA LEU A 95 12.93 19.45 4.49
C LEU A 95 12.14 18.53 5.43
N SER A 96 12.23 18.72 6.75
CA SER A 96 11.39 18.01 7.73
C SER A 96 9.90 18.33 7.54
N THR A 97 9.56 19.58 7.26
CA THR A 97 8.16 19.96 6.96
C THR A 97 7.66 19.33 5.65
N LEU A 98 8.52 19.25 4.63
CA LEU A 98 8.16 18.54 3.39
C LEU A 98 7.94 17.06 3.65
N MET A 99 8.78 16.43 4.48
CA MET A 99 8.66 15.03 4.88
C MET A 99 7.37 14.76 5.67
N GLU A 100 7.01 15.64 6.61
CA GLU A 100 5.73 15.54 7.34
C GLU A 100 4.53 15.58 6.38
N ARG A 101 4.55 16.48 5.40
CA ARG A 101 3.50 16.55 4.38
C ARG A 101 3.50 15.35 3.45
N ALA A 102 4.67 14.82 3.09
CA ALA A 102 4.79 13.61 2.28
C ALA A 102 4.22 12.38 3.01
N GLY A 103 4.62 12.18 4.26
CA GLY A 103 4.08 11.11 5.09
C GLY A 103 2.58 11.22 5.32
N ALA A 104 2.06 12.46 5.51
CA ALA A 104 0.62 12.71 5.63
C ALA A 104 -0.13 12.33 4.34
N ALA A 105 0.40 12.68 3.17
CA ALA A 105 -0.21 12.29 1.89
C ALA A 105 -0.24 10.77 1.68
N VAL A 106 0.82 10.07 2.10
CA VAL A 106 0.86 8.59 2.09
C VAL A 106 -0.17 8.02 3.06
N ALA A 107 -0.27 8.58 4.28
CA ALA A 107 -1.24 8.15 5.27
C ALA A 107 -2.69 8.36 4.78
N GLU A 108 -2.98 9.49 4.15
CA GLU A 108 -4.29 9.78 3.53
C GLU A 108 -4.64 8.75 2.45
N ALA A 109 -3.70 8.44 1.55
CA ALA A 109 -3.90 7.41 0.53
C ALA A 109 -4.19 6.03 1.15
N VAL A 110 -3.48 5.66 2.22
CA VAL A 110 -3.75 4.42 2.95
C VAL A 110 -5.14 4.42 3.59
N CYS A 111 -5.58 5.55 4.17
CA CYS A 111 -6.90 5.68 4.79
C CYS A 111 -8.06 5.48 3.80
N ASN A 112 -7.86 5.76 2.51
CA ASN A 112 -8.85 5.47 1.47
C ASN A 112 -9.06 3.96 1.24
N HIS A 113 -8.15 3.10 1.71
CA HIS A 113 -8.18 1.66 1.52
C HIS A 113 -8.21 0.86 2.83
N ALA A 114 -7.93 1.48 3.97
CA ALA A 114 -7.86 0.86 5.29
C ALA A 114 -8.65 1.67 6.33
N ASP A 115 -9.74 1.09 6.80
CA ASP A 115 -10.55 1.66 7.88
C ASP A 115 -9.80 1.57 9.22
N GLU A 116 -10.29 2.22 10.27
CA GLU A 116 -9.82 2.06 11.63
C GLU A 116 -9.80 0.58 12.04
N GLY A 117 -8.83 0.20 12.85
CA GLY A 117 -8.58 -1.19 13.23
C GLY A 117 -7.94 -2.06 12.14
N SER A 118 -7.80 -1.56 10.90
CA SER A 118 -7.16 -2.33 9.82
C SER A 118 -5.65 -2.46 10.05
N ASN A 119 -5.11 -3.63 9.67
CA ASN A 119 -3.66 -3.85 9.67
C ASN A 119 -3.01 -3.21 8.44
N VAL A 120 -2.00 -2.40 8.67
CA VAL A 120 -1.15 -1.77 7.65
C VAL A 120 0.30 -2.20 7.85
N THR A 121 0.99 -2.54 6.78
CA THR A 121 2.43 -2.82 6.84
C THR A 121 3.20 -1.77 6.05
N ILE A 122 4.19 -1.15 6.67
CA ILE A 122 5.09 -0.19 6.03
C ILE A 122 6.48 -0.80 5.92
N LEU A 123 6.99 -0.85 4.70
CA LEU A 123 8.37 -1.26 4.42
C LEU A 123 9.20 0.00 4.24
N ALA A 124 9.96 0.38 5.26
CA ALA A 124 10.75 1.61 5.29
C ALA A 124 12.22 1.34 4.98
N GLY A 125 12.80 2.12 4.08
CA GLY A 125 14.23 2.14 3.79
C GLY A 125 15.02 3.03 4.75
N THR A 126 16.30 3.25 4.45
CA THR A 126 17.22 4.04 5.30
C THR A 126 17.40 5.49 4.83
N GLY A 127 16.79 5.88 3.72
CA GLY A 127 16.84 7.24 3.16
C GLY A 127 15.55 8.03 3.44
N ASN A 128 15.43 9.20 2.78
CA ASN A 128 14.29 10.09 2.98
C ASN A 128 12.94 9.45 2.61
N ASN A 129 12.90 8.60 1.57
CA ASN A 129 11.69 7.83 1.26
C ASN A 129 11.24 6.95 2.44
N GLY A 130 12.20 6.35 3.17
CA GLY A 130 11.92 5.65 4.44
C GLY A 130 11.41 6.60 5.52
N GLY A 131 11.94 7.82 5.56
CA GLY A 131 11.47 8.87 6.48
C GLY A 131 10.00 9.22 6.28
N ASP A 132 9.56 9.39 5.02
CA ASP A 132 8.15 9.59 4.69
C ASP A 132 7.29 8.41 5.19
N GLY A 133 7.83 7.18 5.09
CA GLY A 133 7.21 5.97 5.64
C GLY A 133 7.11 5.98 7.17
N TRP A 134 8.11 6.50 7.88
CA TRP A 134 8.08 6.64 9.34
C TRP A 134 7.02 7.64 9.79
N VAL A 135 6.94 8.80 9.12
CA VAL A 135 5.88 9.78 9.38
C VAL A 135 4.50 9.16 9.12
N ALA A 136 4.31 8.49 7.99
CA ALA A 136 3.05 7.82 7.66
C ALA A 136 2.67 6.77 8.72
N ALA A 137 3.66 6.01 9.25
CA ALA A 137 3.41 5.02 10.29
C ALA A 137 2.84 5.62 11.56
N ARG A 138 3.43 6.71 12.03
CA ARG A 138 2.95 7.45 13.20
C ARG A 138 1.53 7.97 12.98
N LEU A 139 1.30 8.70 11.90
CA LEU A 139 -0.01 9.29 11.60
C LEU A 139 -1.12 8.25 11.42
N LEU A 140 -0.81 7.09 10.82
CA LEU A 140 -1.75 5.98 10.69
C LEU A 140 -2.11 5.34 12.03
N ALA A 141 -1.13 5.19 12.93
CA ALA A 141 -1.38 4.70 14.28
C ALA A 141 -2.20 5.71 15.08
N GLU A 142 -1.86 7.00 15.04
CA GLU A 142 -2.64 8.09 15.64
C GLU A 142 -4.10 8.10 15.14
N SER A 143 -4.34 7.67 13.89
CA SER A 143 -5.66 7.59 13.28
C SER A 143 -6.33 6.22 13.43
N GLY A 144 -5.95 5.42 14.41
CA GLY A 144 -6.64 4.17 14.80
C GLY A 144 -6.28 2.93 13.96
N ARG A 145 -5.21 2.93 13.14
CA ARG A 145 -4.78 1.76 12.36
C ARG A 145 -3.72 0.95 13.11
N ASN A 146 -3.72 -0.37 12.90
CA ASN A 146 -2.69 -1.25 13.46
C ASN A 146 -1.50 -1.32 12.49
N VAL A 147 -0.45 -0.57 12.77
CA VAL A 147 0.70 -0.42 11.88
C VAL A 147 1.84 -1.34 12.28
N THR A 148 2.38 -2.09 11.32
CA THR A 148 3.66 -2.79 11.45
C THR A 148 4.66 -2.13 10.51
N LEU A 149 5.68 -1.44 11.04
CA LEU A 149 6.77 -0.88 10.25
C LEU A 149 7.97 -1.83 10.29
N ALA A 150 8.48 -2.21 9.13
CA ALA A 150 9.72 -3.00 8.98
C ALA A 150 10.83 -2.10 8.43
N CYS A 151 11.96 -2.04 9.11
CA CYS A 151 13.14 -1.26 8.72
C CYS A 151 14.43 -2.07 8.84
N PRO A 152 15.45 -1.79 7.99
CA PRO A 152 16.71 -2.54 7.99
C PRO A 152 17.59 -2.28 9.21
N VAL A 153 17.46 -1.10 9.82
CA VAL A 153 18.27 -0.62 10.95
C VAL A 153 17.38 0.08 11.96
N ALA A 154 17.84 0.21 13.20
CA ALA A 154 17.10 0.98 14.21
C ALA A 154 17.00 2.47 13.84
N ALA A 155 15.96 3.15 14.34
CA ALA A 155 15.76 4.59 14.12
C ALA A 155 16.99 5.42 14.47
N ALA A 156 17.66 5.09 15.59
CA ALA A 156 18.87 5.78 16.05
C ALA A 156 20.08 5.60 15.12
N ASP A 157 20.12 4.51 14.34
CA ASP A 157 21.21 4.17 13.41
C ASP A 157 21.01 4.74 12.00
N LEU A 158 19.87 5.40 11.73
CA LEU A 158 19.66 6.11 10.49
C LEU A 158 20.63 7.29 10.38
N THR A 159 21.18 7.51 9.20
CA THR A 159 22.18 8.57 8.95
C THR A 159 21.65 9.70 8.08
N ALA A 160 20.54 9.48 7.38
CA ALA A 160 19.91 10.50 6.55
C ALA A 160 19.01 11.41 7.39
N GLU A 161 19.17 12.73 7.22
CA GLU A 161 18.23 13.72 7.75
C GLU A 161 17.38 14.25 6.59
N PRO A 162 16.08 14.51 6.82
CA PRO A 162 15.34 14.46 8.10
C PRO A 162 14.79 13.07 8.49
N ALA A 163 15.09 12.02 7.75
CA ALA A 163 14.54 10.67 7.98
C ALA A 163 14.81 10.13 9.39
N ARG A 164 16.03 10.41 9.93
CA ARG A 164 16.39 10.00 11.29
C ARG A 164 15.51 10.68 12.34
N SER A 165 15.31 11.98 12.20
CA SER A 165 14.45 12.75 13.11
C SER A 165 13.02 12.24 13.10
N ALA A 166 12.43 12.01 11.92
CA ALA A 166 11.09 11.45 11.77
C ALA A 166 10.96 10.05 12.41
N ALA A 167 11.99 9.21 12.25
CA ALA A 167 11.99 7.87 12.84
C ALA A 167 12.05 7.93 14.39
N LEU A 168 12.82 8.86 14.95
CA LEU A 168 12.89 9.04 16.40
C LEU A 168 11.56 9.56 16.97
N GLU A 169 10.90 10.51 16.31
CA GLU A 169 9.56 10.97 16.70
C GLU A 169 8.52 9.85 16.67
N ALA A 170 8.57 8.96 15.66
CA ALA A 170 7.70 7.80 15.63
C ALA A 170 8.01 6.79 16.75
N MET A 171 9.28 6.67 17.17
CA MET A 171 9.64 5.83 18.32
C MET A 171 9.17 6.42 19.65
N GLU A 172 9.21 7.75 19.81
CA GLU A 172 8.63 8.42 20.98
C GLU A 172 7.12 8.13 21.10
N TYR A 173 6.41 8.12 19.96
CA TYR A 173 5.00 7.70 19.93
C TYR A 173 4.83 6.26 20.43
N VAL A 174 5.67 5.31 19.96
CA VAL A 174 5.61 3.89 20.40
C VAL A 174 5.83 3.79 21.91
N GLU A 175 6.86 4.46 22.44
CA GLU A 175 7.19 4.43 23.86
C GLU A 175 6.03 4.96 24.73
N ALA A 176 5.44 6.10 24.34
CA ALA A 176 4.34 6.72 25.07
C ALA A 176 3.08 5.84 25.14
N HIS A 177 2.79 5.04 24.09
CA HIS A 177 1.59 4.19 24.04
C HIS A 177 1.84 2.78 24.60
N THR A 178 3.08 2.32 24.68
CA THR A 178 3.41 1.04 25.34
C THR A 178 3.33 1.15 26.86
N GLU A 179 3.74 2.31 27.44
CA GLU A 179 3.65 2.56 28.89
C GLU A 179 2.18 2.66 29.35
N ALA A 180 1.28 3.18 28.51
CA ALA A 180 -0.14 3.27 28.82
C ALA A 180 -0.82 1.88 28.95
N ASP A 181 -0.46 0.94 28.06
CA ASP A 181 -1.01 -0.42 28.08
C ASP A 181 -0.55 -1.24 29.31
N GLU A 182 0.65 -0.98 29.84
CA GLU A 182 1.16 -1.67 31.04
C GLU A 182 0.48 -1.16 32.33
N ASP A 183 0.07 0.10 32.39
CA ASP A 183 -0.63 0.68 33.55
C ASP A 183 -2.10 0.24 33.62
N GLU A 184 -2.78 -0.07 32.51
CA GLU A 184 -4.13 -0.59 32.50
C GLU A 184 -4.21 -2.07 32.94
N ASP A 185 -3.21 -2.89 32.59
CA ASP A 185 -3.16 -4.31 32.99
C ASP A 185 -2.78 -4.49 34.48
N ALA A 186 -2.05 -3.54 35.06
CA ALA A 186 -1.68 -3.53 36.49
C ALA A 186 -2.89 -3.23 37.41
N GLY A 187 -3.96 -2.66 36.89
CA GLY A 187 -5.20 -2.33 37.65
C GLY A 187 -6.19 -3.47 37.82
N SER A 188 -6.05 -4.60 37.11
CA SER A 188 -7.05 -5.67 37.10
C SER A 188 -6.76 -6.89 37.98
N GLU A 189 -5.61 -6.97 38.67
CA GLU A 189 -5.27 -8.05 39.62
C GLU A 189 -5.50 -7.65 41.08
N GLY A 190 -6.76 -7.50 41.49
CA GLY A 190 -7.00 -7.21 42.90
C GLY A 190 -8.45 -7.19 43.37
N ALA A 191 -9.27 -8.19 43.06
CA ALA A 191 -10.48 -8.47 43.87
C ALA A 191 -11.07 -9.86 43.55
N ALA A 192 -10.53 -10.88 44.14
CA ALA A 192 -11.25 -12.13 44.38
C ALA A 192 -11.04 -12.53 45.85
N ASP A 193 -12.07 -12.34 46.63
CA ASP A 193 -12.63 -13.23 47.63
C ASP A 193 -13.50 -12.45 48.63
N ALA A 194 -14.76 -12.76 48.66
CA ALA A 194 -15.49 -13.15 49.89
C ALA A 194 -17.00 -12.91 49.78
N ASP A 195 -17.69 -14.03 49.74
CA ASP A 195 -18.88 -14.37 50.53
C ASP A 195 -20.28 -13.83 50.23
N GLU A 196 -21.10 -14.85 50.07
CA GLU A 196 -22.58 -14.95 50.08
C GLU A 196 -23.31 -14.06 51.11
N ALA A 197 -24.45 -13.50 50.71
CA ALA A 197 -25.78 -13.82 51.29
C ALA A 197 -26.86 -12.82 50.83
N ALA A 198 -27.87 -13.39 50.23
CA ALA A 198 -29.33 -13.20 50.36
C ALA A 198 -30.00 -11.83 50.53
N ALA A 199 -31.06 -11.72 49.71
CA ALA A 199 -32.45 -11.31 49.98
C ALA A 199 -32.88 -9.87 49.57
N GLU A 200 -33.72 -9.91 48.52
CA GLU A 200 -35.10 -9.35 48.41
C GLU A 200 -35.36 -7.86 48.77
N ASP A 201 -35.81 -7.20 47.78
CA ASP A 201 -37.13 -6.54 47.56
C ASP A 201 -37.18 -5.03 47.56
N GLU A 202 -38.04 -4.58 46.69
CA GLU A 202 -38.81 -3.36 46.54
C GLU A 202 -38.27 -2.15 45.79
N ALA A 203 -39.12 -1.84 44.79
CA ALA A 203 -39.21 -0.76 43.87
C ALA A 203 -39.33 0.62 44.51
N ALA A 204 -38.88 1.64 43.81
CA ALA A 204 -39.59 2.86 43.42
C ALA A 204 -38.63 3.92 42.83
N ASP A 205 -38.86 4.20 41.59
CA ASP A 205 -39.28 5.46 40.94
C ASP A 205 -38.48 6.76 41.18
N ALA A 206 -38.33 7.40 40.08
CA ALA A 206 -38.09 8.81 39.81
C ALA A 206 -36.65 9.28 39.52
N GLY A 207 -36.37 9.37 38.26
CA GLY A 207 -36.35 10.67 37.60
C GLY A 207 -35.03 11.42 37.61
N SER A 208 -34.60 11.63 36.42
CA SER A 208 -34.01 12.86 35.88
C SER A 208 -32.52 12.89 35.60
N ASP A 209 -32.33 13.13 34.35
CA ASP A 209 -31.33 14.00 33.71
C ASP A 209 -29.90 13.46 33.63
N GLU A 210 -29.65 12.75 32.53
CA GLU A 210 -28.91 13.31 31.38
C GLU A 210 -27.63 14.04 31.79
N ASP A 211 -26.56 13.31 31.78
CA ASP A 211 -25.29 13.74 31.18
C ASP A 211 -24.68 12.51 30.56
N GLU A 212 -25.13 12.14 29.34
CA GLU A 212 -24.36 11.36 28.39
C GLU A 212 -23.17 12.20 27.97
N ALA A 213 -22.11 12.22 28.79
CA ALA A 213 -20.79 12.37 28.29
C ALA A 213 -20.47 11.06 27.56
N ALA A 214 -20.72 11.05 26.24
CA ALA A 214 -20.17 10.07 25.34
C ALA A 214 -18.66 10.09 25.58
N ALA A 215 -18.14 9.10 26.27
CA ALA A 215 -16.75 8.72 26.17
C ALA A 215 -16.60 8.29 24.70
N GLU A 216 -16.07 9.18 23.89
CA GLU A 216 -15.47 8.81 22.60
C GLU A 216 -14.36 7.82 22.98
N ASP A 217 -14.68 6.54 22.88
CA ASP A 217 -13.71 5.46 22.90
C ASP A 217 -12.89 5.62 21.63
N GLU A 218 -11.92 6.54 21.68
CA GLU A 218 -10.87 6.63 20.67
C GLU A 218 -10.09 5.33 20.79
N THR A 219 -10.44 4.36 19.95
CA THR A 219 -9.64 3.14 19.75
C THR A 219 -8.31 3.59 19.14
N ALA A 220 -7.35 3.92 19.99
CA ALA A 220 -6.01 4.26 19.58
C ALA A 220 -5.43 3.09 18.78
N GLY A 221 -4.92 3.38 17.60
CA GLY A 221 -4.22 2.37 16.80
C GLY A 221 -2.88 2.01 17.44
N SER A 222 -2.21 1.04 16.88
CA SER A 222 -0.92 0.58 17.38
C SER A 222 0.19 0.77 16.36
N LEU A 223 1.42 1.07 16.82
CA LEU A 223 2.61 1.08 15.98
C LEU A 223 3.64 0.08 16.52
N LYS A 224 3.87 -0.97 15.75
CA LYS A 224 4.90 -1.98 16.02
C LYS A 224 6.06 -1.83 15.06
N VAL A 225 7.28 -1.69 15.58
CA VAL A 225 8.50 -1.56 14.77
C VAL A 225 9.29 -2.87 14.76
N LEU A 226 9.62 -3.38 13.58
CA LEU A 226 10.45 -4.55 13.34
C LEU A 226 11.81 -4.09 12.78
N VAL A 227 12.85 -4.10 13.62
CA VAL A 227 14.21 -3.76 13.21
C VAL A 227 14.92 -5.00 12.68
N ALA A 228 15.51 -4.89 11.48
CA ALA A 228 16.19 -5.96 10.78
C ALA A 228 15.40 -7.30 10.79
N PRO A 229 14.10 -7.30 10.44
CA PRO A 229 13.27 -8.47 10.54
C PRO A 229 13.73 -9.60 9.62
N THR A 230 13.49 -10.82 10.03
CA THR A 230 13.64 -12.00 9.18
C THR A 230 12.63 -11.97 8.03
N GLU A 231 12.93 -12.66 6.94
CA GLU A 231 12.00 -12.78 5.80
C GLU A 231 10.62 -13.35 6.23
N ALA A 232 10.60 -14.28 7.19
CA ALA A 232 9.36 -14.85 7.71
C ALA A 232 8.52 -13.83 8.49
N GLN A 233 9.15 -12.91 9.23
CA GLN A 233 8.45 -11.83 9.93
C GLN A 233 7.86 -10.84 8.93
N VAL A 234 8.62 -10.46 7.90
CA VAL A 234 8.14 -9.59 6.81
C VAL A 234 6.98 -10.25 6.06
N ALA A 235 7.09 -11.54 5.71
CA ALA A 235 6.02 -12.28 5.04
C ALA A 235 4.73 -12.33 5.87
N ARG A 236 4.86 -12.50 7.19
CA ARG A 236 3.71 -12.50 8.10
C ARG A 236 3.05 -11.13 8.17
N ALA A 237 3.84 -10.06 8.30
CA ALA A 237 3.33 -8.69 8.33
C ALA A 237 2.58 -8.36 7.02
N ILE A 238 3.19 -8.60 5.86
CA ILE A 238 2.57 -8.37 4.55
C ILE A 238 1.30 -9.22 4.37
N GLY A 239 1.35 -10.51 4.77
CA GLY A 239 0.22 -11.43 4.59
C GLY A 239 -1.00 -11.11 5.47
N GLY A 240 -0.80 -10.41 6.59
CA GLY A 240 -1.86 -9.94 7.49
C GLY A 240 -2.36 -8.53 7.20
N ALA A 241 -1.73 -7.81 6.27
CA ALA A 241 -2.05 -6.42 6.00
C ALA A 241 -3.18 -6.26 4.96
N LYS A 242 -4.03 -5.27 5.17
CA LYS A 242 -4.99 -4.78 4.16
C LYS A 242 -4.28 -3.88 3.14
N VAL A 243 -3.34 -3.05 3.62
CA VAL A 243 -2.50 -2.17 2.80
C VAL A 243 -1.03 -2.38 3.14
N VAL A 244 -0.18 -2.38 2.13
CA VAL A 244 1.29 -2.35 2.26
C VAL A 244 1.81 -1.06 1.64
N VAL A 245 2.57 -0.30 2.43
CA VAL A 245 3.27 0.89 1.94
C VAL A 245 4.70 0.50 1.56
N ASP A 246 5.08 0.80 0.33
CA ASP A 246 6.44 0.70 -0.17
C ASP A 246 7.14 2.06 -0.03
N ALA A 247 7.92 2.19 1.02
CA ALA A 247 8.78 3.33 1.31
C ALA A 247 10.27 2.92 1.39
N LEU A 248 10.68 1.92 0.60
CA LEU A 248 12.03 1.36 0.67
C LEU A 248 13.08 2.22 -0.02
N VAL A 249 12.88 2.54 -1.30
CA VAL A 249 13.78 3.39 -2.09
C VAL A 249 12.99 4.27 -3.05
N GLY A 250 13.28 5.56 -3.06
CA GLY A 250 12.65 6.56 -3.92
C GLY A 250 13.54 6.97 -5.10
N THR A 251 13.50 8.28 -5.44
CA THR A 251 14.19 8.88 -6.61
C THR A 251 15.69 8.60 -6.71
N GLY A 252 16.39 8.37 -5.60
CA GLY A 252 17.83 8.08 -5.59
C GLY A 252 18.23 6.70 -6.12
N PHE A 253 17.29 5.88 -6.60
CA PHE A 253 17.60 4.56 -7.09
C PHE A 253 18.02 4.55 -8.57
N GLU A 254 19.28 4.22 -8.83
CA GLU A 254 19.86 4.14 -10.19
C GLU A 254 20.37 2.75 -10.56
N SER A 255 20.39 1.82 -9.61
CA SER A 255 20.98 0.50 -9.79
C SER A 255 20.07 -0.45 -10.58
N ARG A 256 20.69 -1.48 -11.18
CA ARG A 256 19.94 -2.58 -11.81
C ARG A 256 19.50 -3.67 -10.84
N MET A 257 19.92 -3.59 -9.59
CA MET A 257 19.59 -4.56 -8.54
C MET A 257 19.39 -3.85 -7.21
N LEU A 258 18.36 -4.26 -6.51
CA LEU A 258 18.18 -3.93 -5.10
C LEU A 258 19.19 -4.75 -4.29
N ARG A 259 19.59 -4.23 -3.13
CA ARG A 259 20.46 -4.94 -2.19
C ARG A 259 19.63 -5.54 -1.06
N ASP A 260 20.11 -6.67 -0.50
CA ASP A 260 19.49 -7.19 0.71
C ASP A 260 19.65 -6.22 1.90
N PRO A 261 18.64 -6.15 2.76
CA PRO A 261 17.44 -6.98 2.82
C PRO A 261 16.30 -6.52 1.88
N ILE A 262 16.41 -5.36 1.23
CA ILE A 262 15.35 -4.76 0.40
C ILE A 262 14.95 -5.68 -0.77
N ASP A 263 15.93 -6.29 -1.48
CA ASP A 263 15.65 -7.23 -2.57
C ASP A 263 14.80 -8.42 -2.10
N SER A 264 15.12 -8.96 -0.91
CA SER A 264 14.37 -10.04 -0.28
C SER A 264 12.95 -9.62 0.09
N TRP A 265 12.77 -8.41 0.63
CA TRP A 265 11.43 -7.90 1.02
C TRP A 265 10.54 -7.66 -0.20
N VAL A 266 11.09 -7.10 -1.28
CA VAL A 266 10.36 -6.92 -2.55
C VAL A 266 9.99 -8.27 -3.16
N ARG A 267 10.86 -9.28 -3.06
CA ARG A 267 10.54 -10.66 -3.45
C ARG A 267 9.39 -11.22 -2.63
N THR A 268 9.44 -11.04 -1.32
CA THR A 268 8.40 -11.50 -0.38
C THR A 268 7.06 -10.86 -0.68
N LEU A 269 7.01 -9.54 -0.87
CA LEU A 269 5.79 -8.81 -1.26
C LEU A 269 5.19 -9.38 -2.56
N SER A 270 6.03 -9.57 -3.58
CA SER A 270 5.61 -10.14 -4.85
C SER A 270 5.10 -11.59 -4.70
N GLY A 271 5.73 -12.38 -3.83
CA GLY A 271 5.33 -13.75 -3.53
C GLY A 271 3.97 -13.82 -2.84
N VAL A 272 3.75 -13.02 -1.80
CA VAL A 272 2.47 -12.96 -1.06
C VAL A 272 1.34 -12.56 -2.01
N ARG A 273 1.52 -11.53 -2.83
CA ARG A 273 0.50 -11.12 -3.82
C ARG A 273 0.22 -12.19 -4.88
N GLY A 274 1.21 -12.95 -5.28
CA GLY A 274 1.07 -14.05 -6.26
C GLY A 274 0.40 -15.31 -5.72
N MET A 275 0.39 -15.51 -4.39
CA MET A 275 -0.20 -16.70 -3.75
C MET A 275 -1.70 -16.55 -3.47
N THR A 276 -2.25 -15.36 -3.55
CA THR A 276 -3.68 -15.12 -3.33
C THR A 276 -4.46 -15.56 -4.57
N THR A 277 -5.08 -16.74 -4.48
CA THR A 277 -5.90 -17.33 -5.55
C THR A 277 -7.20 -16.57 -5.81
N THR A 278 -7.55 -15.64 -4.92
CA THR A 278 -8.77 -14.82 -4.98
C THR A 278 -8.54 -13.42 -5.54
N GLY A 279 -7.31 -13.07 -5.99
CA GLY A 279 -6.98 -11.72 -6.44
C GLY A 279 -6.96 -10.65 -5.33
N SER A 280 -7.09 -11.06 -4.06
CA SER A 280 -7.23 -10.20 -2.89
C SER A 280 -5.96 -10.13 -2.03
N GLY A 281 -4.79 -9.96 -2.65
CA GLY A 281 -3.57 -9.59 -1.92
C GLY A 281 -3.70 -8.17 -1.34
N PRO A 282 -2.77 -7.73 -0.46
CA PRO A 282 -2.80 -6.39 0.08
C PRO A 282 -2.74 -5.34 -1.04
N HIS A 283 -3.46 -4.23 -0.86
CA HIS A 283 -3.31 -3.05 -1.70
C HIS A 283 -1.93 -2.45 -1.47
N VAL A 284 -1.21 -2.08 -2.52
CA VAL A 284 0.15 -1.58 -2.41
C VAL A 284 0.22 -0.11 -2.80
N VAL A 285 0.56 0.74 -1.85
CA VAL A 285 0.81 2.17 -2.03
C VAL A 285 2.31 2.41 -2.07
N ALA A 286 2.83 2.95 -3.17
CA ALA A 286 4.24 3.32 -3.25
C ALA A 286 4.44 4.80 -2.90
N CYS A 287 5.40 5.05 -2.02
CA CYS A 287 5.84 6.39 -1.68
C CYS A 287 6.82 6.89 -2.74
N ASP A 288 6.50 7.99 -3.37
CA ASP A 288 7.25 8.71 -4.40
C ASP A 288 7.44 7.93 -5.72
N VAL A 289 8.12 6.80 -5.70
CA VAL A 289 8.38 5.93 -6.86
C VAL A 289 8.40 4.48 -6.39
N PRO A 290 7.78 3.53 -7.10
CA PRO A 290 7.85 2.13 -6.71
C PRO A 290 9.30 1.65 -6.59
N SER A 291 9.64 1.02 -5.48
CA SER A 291 11.01 0.61 -5.18
C SER A 291 11.59 -0.33 -6.24
N GLY A 292 12.78 0.02 -6.70
CA GLY A 292 13.47 -0.66 -7.80
C GLY A 292 13.15 -0.13 -9.20
N VAL A 293 12.32 0.91 -9.31
CA VAL A 293 12.11 1.69 -10.54
C VAL A 293 13.06 2.88 -10.55
N ASN A 294 13.69 3.14 -11.68
CA ASN A 294 14.49 4.36 -11.88
C ASN A 294 13.55 5.51 -12.22
N ALA A 295 13.52 6.52 -11.37
CA ALA A 295 12.63 7.67 -11.45
C ALA A 295 12.85 8.53 -12.70
N GLN A 296 14.08 8.54 -13.26
CA GLN A 296 14.42 9.29 -14.47
C GLN A 296 14.02 8.55 -15.74
N THR A 297 14.32 7.26 -15.83
CA THR A 297 14.26 6.52 -17.11
C THR A 297 13.06 5.59 -17.23
N GLY A 298 12.37 5.27 -16.14
CA GLY A 298 11.32 4.25 -16.11
C GLY A 298 11.81 2.82 -16.32
N THR A 299 13.14 2.61 -16.34
CA THR A 299 13.71 1.27 -16.28
C THR A 299 13.59 0.71 -14.87
N ALA A 300 13.66 -0.60 -14.70
CA ALA A 300 13.55 -1.20 -13.39
C ALA A 300 14.68 -2.20 -13.12
N ALA A 301 14.95 -2.39 -11.84
CA ALA A 301 15.78 -3.47 -11.35
C ALA A 301 15.19 -4.84 -11.74
N ARG A 302 15.97 -5.90 -11.55
CA ARG A 302 15.50 -7.28 -11.74
C ARG A 302 14.24 -7.58 -10.92
N ARG A 303 14.16 -7.04 -9.70
CA ARG A 303 12.99 -7.04 -8.84
C ARG A 303 12.61 -5.61 -8.54
N TYR A 304 11.34 -5.33 -8.56
CA TYR A 304 10.78 -4.02 -8.29
C TYR A 304 9.37 -4.20 -7.74
N VAL A 305 8.89 -3.21 -7.02
CA VAL A 305 7.52 -3.18 -6.51
C VAL A 305 6.56 -2.87 -7.65
N LYS A 306 5.44 -3.59 -7.69
CA LYS A 306 4.28 -3.26 -8.51
C LYS A 306 3.24 -2.68 -7.57
N ALA A 307 3.11 -1.38 -7.58
CA ALA A 307 2.12 -0.68 -6.80
C ALA A 307 0.73 -0.75 -7.48
N ASP A 308 -0.31 -0.62 -6.68
CA ASP A 308 -1.67 -0.35 -7.15
C ASP A 308 -1.84 1.16 -7.27
N GLU A 309 -1.18 1.93 -6.39
CA GLU A 309 -1.16 3.38 -6.37
C GLU A 309 0.25 3.90 -6.02
N THR A 310 0.64 5.04 -6.60
CA THR A 310 1.89 5.74 -6.28
C THR A 310 1.60 7.19 -5.95
N ILE A 311 2.05 7.64 -4.80
CA ILE A 311 1.96 9.04 -4.36
C ILE A 311 3.28 9.72 -4.71
N ALA A 312 3.30 10.42 -5.83
CA ALA A 312 4.48 11.15 -6.32
C ALA A 312 4.64 12.47 -5.54
N MET A 313 5.79 12.70 -4.94
CA MET A 313 6.03 13.87 -4.09
C MET A 313 6.38 15.11 -4.92
N LEU A 314 5.78 16.25 -4.61
CA LEU A 314 5.97 17.59 -5.23
C LEU A 314 5.56 17.66 -6.70
N VAL A 315 6.16 16.82 -7.54
CA VAL A 315 6.04 16.85 -9.01
C VAL A 315 6.15 15.44 -9.58
N LEU A 316 5.76 15.28 -10.83
CA LEU A 316 5.95 14.03 -11.57
C LEU A 316 7.41 13.82 -11.96
N LYS A 317 7.84 12.55 -11.90
CA LYS A 317 9.14 12.11 -12.42
C LYS A 317 8.95 11.40 -13.75
N PRO A 318 9.84 11.59 -14.75
CA PRO A 318 9.70 11.00 -16.08
C PRO A 318 9.54 9.48 -16.07
N GLY A 319 10.19 8.82 -15.12
CA GLY A 319 10.15 7.37 -14.98
C GLY A 319 8.79 6.79 -14.59
N LEU A 320 7.91 7.57 -13.95
CA LEU A 320 6.53 7.17 -13.65
C LEU A 320 5.64 7.14 -14.89
N LEU A 321 6.04 7.85 -15.94
CA LEU A 321 5.27 8.04 -17.17
C LEU A 321 5.69 7.11 -18.30
N THR A 322 6.84 6.44 -18.17
CA THR A 322 7.46 5.67 -19.26
C THR A 322 7.87 4.25 -18.84
N GLY A 323 8.02 3.38 -19.82
CA GLY A 323 8.67 2.09 -19.68
C GLY A 323 8.00 1.13 -18.70
N ILE A 324 8.83 0.50 -17.86
CA ILE A 324 8.38 -0.40 -16.79
C ILE A 324 7.77 0.42 -15.66
N GLY A 325 8.35 1.60 -15.35
CA GLY A 325 7.88 2.45 -14.27
C GLY A 325 6.41 2.83 -14.43
N ALA A 326 5.99 3.21 -15.62
CA ALA A 326 4.60 3.51 -15.92
C ALA A 326 3.61 2.33 -15.70
N ARG A 327 4.11 1.10 -15.72
CA ARG A 327 3.31 -0.10 -15.43
C ARG A 327 3.40 -0.51 -13.98
N ALA A 328 4.50 -0.17 -13.32
CA ALA A 328 4.76 -0.49 -11.92
C ALA A 328 4.08 0.48 -10.96
N ALA A 329 3.85 1.73 -11.40
CA ALA A 329 3.31 2.79 -10.56
C ALA A 329 1.82 2.65 -10.21
N GLY A 330 1.05 1.86 -10.97
CA GLY A 330 -0.39 1.80 -10.77
C GLY A 330 -1.08 3.11 -11.14
N GLU A 331 -2.01 3.55 -10.32
CA GLU A 331 -2.57 4.90 -10.34
C GLU A 331 -1.54 5.87 -9.74
N VAL A 332 -1.39 7.05 -10.34
CA VAL A 332 -0.41 8.03 -9.86
C VAL A 332 -1.13 9.30 -9.41
N THR A 333 -0.92 9.66 -8.16
CA THR A 333 -1.39 10.92 -7.57
C THR A 333 -0.18 11.77 -7.20
N VAL A 334 -0.25 13.08 -7.42
CA VAL A 334 0.81 14.00 -7.01
C VAL A 334 0.44 14.65 -5.68
N ALA A 335 1.28 14.45 -4.67
CA ALA A 335 1.17 15.14 -3.40
C ALA A 335 1.79 16.54 -3.52
N GLU A 336 0.96 17.56 -3.50
CA GLU A 336 1.38 18.97 -3.52
C GLU A 336 1.87 19.39 -2.13
N LEU A 337 3.15 19.11 -1.84
CA LEU A 337 3.73 19.41 -0.52
C LEU A 337 3.90 20.92 -0.29
N CYS A 338 3.91 21.72 -1.34
CA CYS A 338 3.88 23.18 -1.32
C CYS A 338 3.46 23.72 -2.71
N ASP A 339 3.26 25.04 -2.82
CA ASP A 339 3.04 25.70 -4.10
C ASP A 339 4.34 25.75 -4.91
N VAL A 340 4.55 24.70 -5.75
CA VAL A 340 5.74 24.57 -6.58
C VAL A 340 5.81 25.62 -7.68
N GLY A 341 4.66 26.24 -8.06
CA GLY A 341 4.60 27.28 -9.09
C GLY A 341 5.47 28.50 -8.78
N LYS A 342 5.80 28.74 -7.51
CA LYS A 342 6.74 29.80 -7.08
C LYS A 342 8.18 29.53 -7.49
N TYR A 343 8.52 28.28 -7.76
CA TYR A 343 9.90 27.83 -7.94
C TYR A 343 10.21 27.35 -9.36
N LEU A 344 9.18 27.20 -10.19
CA LEU A 344 9.29 26.85 -11.62
C LEU A 344 9.32 28.10 -12.47
#